data_2d4ea19863de71f9a11f8e3a69c30b8b
#
_entry.id   2d4ea19863de71f9a11f8e3a69c30b8b
#
_cell.length_a   1.000
_cell.length_b   1.000
_cell.length_c   1.000
_cell.angle_alpha   90.00
_cell.angle_beta   90.00
_cell.angle_gamma   90.00
#
_symmetry.space_group_name_H-M   'P 1'
#
loop_
_entity.id
_entity.type
_entity.pdbx_description
1 polymer ?
#
loop_
_entity_poly.entity_id
_entity_poly.type
_entity_poly.pdbx_seq_one_letter_code
_entity_poly.pdbx_strand_id
1 'polypeptide(L)'
;MDFNELDNYLRGLPDRVLDDASRIVAETATEYYKERFREKEFDGSPWQPAKVPKRRGSLLVDSGSLLNSIRPVHVWRDGVIISAGNLKVDYAKAHNEGFVGNVTVPAHTRRTKRGGNVSVRQHSRSVDMPRRQFMGESRELADRLHDRIQGYIDNDLK
;
A
#
# COMPACT_ATOMS: atom_id res chain seq x y z
N MET A 1 -20.49 -3.57 -3.21
CA MET A 1 -20.03 -4.98 -3.29
C MET A 1 -18.99 -5.23 -2.23
N ASP A 2 -19.03 -6.35 -1.54
CA ASP A 2 -17.94 -6.78 -0.67
C ASP A 2 -16.98 -7.75 -1.41
N PHE A 3 -15.87 -8.14 -0.76
CA PHE A 3 -14.88 -9.02 -1.40
C PHE A 3 -15.39 -10.46 -1.61
N ASN A 4 -16.33 -10.93 -0.81
CA ASN A 4 -16.94 -12.26 -1.00
C ASN A 4 -17.86 -12.25 -2.23
N GLU A 5 -18.64 -11.19 -2.39
CA GLU A 5 -19.49 -11.00 -3.56
C GLU A 5 -18.66 -10.87 -4.83
N LEU A 6 -17.53 -10.14 -4.78
CA LEU A 6 -16.58 -10.04 -5.89
C LEU A 6 -15.93 -11.39 -6.23
N ASP A 7 -15.50 -12.16 -5.22
CA ASP A 7 -14.91 -13.49 -5.45
C ASP A 7 -15.92 -14.44 -6.15
N ASN A 8 -17.18 -14.44 -5.70
CA ASN A 8 -18.23 -15.23 -6.33
C ASN A 8 -18.50 -14.80 -7.78
N TYR A 9 -18.48 -13.49 -8.05
CA TYR A 9 -18.61 -12.96 -9.42
C TYR A 9 -17.45 -13.42 -10.31
N LEU A 10 -16.21 -13.30 -9.84
CA LEU A 10 -15.02 -13.71 -10.60
C LEU A 10 -15.00 -15.21 -10.89
N ARG A 11 -15.38 -16.05 -9.92
CA ARG A 11 -15.51 -17.50 -10.10
C ARG A 11 -16.57 -17.91 -11.13
N GLY A 12 -17.54 -17.06 -11.38
CA GLY A 12 -18.57 -17.26 -12.41
C GLY A 12 -18.12 -16.89 -13.83
N LEU A 13 -16.96 -16.27 -14.00
CA LEU A 13 -16.48 -15.84 -15.30
C LEU A 13 -15.98 -17.03 -16.15
N PRO A 14 -16.20 -16.99 -17.48
CA PRO A 14 -15.61 -17.96 -18.39
C PRO A 14 -14.09 -17.94 -18.33
N ASP A 15 -13.47 -19.09 -18.51
CA ASP A 15 -12.01 -19.25 -18.53
C ASP A 15 -11.27 -18.27 -19.44
N ARG A 16 -11.82 -17.97 -20.59
CA ARG A 16 -11.25 -17.03 -21.57
C ARG A 16 -11.17 -15.58 -21.07
N VAL A 17 -11.95 -15.25 -20.04
CA VAL A 17 -12.01 -13.89 -19.46
C VAL A 17 -11.09 -13.78 -18.26
N LEU A 18 -10.78 -14.88 -17.59
CA LEU A 18 -10.04 -14.87 -16.32
C LEU A 18 -8.62 -14.31 -16.46
N ASP A 19 -7.92 -14.59 -17.57
CA ASP A 19 -6.56 -14.07 -17.78
C ASP A 19 -6.55 -12.54 -17.90
N ASP A 20 -7.51 -11.96 -18.59
CA ASP A 20 -7.63 -10.51 -18.74
C ASP A 20 -8.21 -9.87 -17.46
N ALA A 21 -9.17 -10.54 -16.82
CA ALA A 21 -9.68 -10.11 -15.52
C ALA A 21 -8.58 -10.02 -14.46
N SER A 22 -7.68 -11.00 -14.39
CA SER A 22 -6.56 -10.96 -13.44
C SER A 22 -5.59 -9.81 -13.70
N ARG A 23 -5.36 -9.44 -14.96
CA ARG A 23 -4.56 -8.25 -15.31
C ARG A 23 -5.27 -6.96 -14.92
N ILE A 24 -6.59 -6.86 -15.20
CA ILE A 24 -7.40 -5.72 -14.78
C ILE A 24 -7.37 -5.57 -13.26
N VAL A 25 -7.47 -6.67 -12.50
CA VAL A 25 -7.35 -6.67 -11.04
C VAL A 25 -5.98 -6.15 -10.61
N ALA A 26 -4.89 -6.66 -11.21
CA ALA A 26 -3.53 -6.25 -10.86
C ALA A 26 -3.30 -4.74 -11.06
N GLU A 27 -3.72 -4.19 -12.19
CA GLU A 27 -3.62 -2.76 -12.48
C GLU A 27 -4.50 -1.95 -11.54
N THR A 28 -5.80 -2.23 -11.50
CA THR A 28 -6.78 -1.45 -10.76
C THR A 28 -6.46 -1.38 -9.27
N ALA A 29 -6.12 -2.52 -8.66
CA ALA A 29 -5.80 -2.54 -7.24
C ALA A 29 -4.45 -1.84 -6.95
N THR A 30 -3.45 -1.96 -7.85
CA THR A 30 -2.18 -1.24 -7.71
C THR A 30 -2.40 0.27 -7.81
N GLU A 31 -3.19 0.74 -8.76
CA GLU A 31 -3.55 2.15 -8.91
C GLU A 31 -4.31 2.66 -7.69
N TYR A 32 -5.34 1.93 -7.27
CA TYR A 32 -6.14 2.25 -6.09
C TYR A 32 -5.28 2.45 -4.84
N TYR A 33 -4.40 1.49 -4.52
CA TYR A 33 -3.53 1.58 -3.34
C TYR A 33 -2.54 2.76 -3.43
N LYS A 34 -2.05 3.08 -4.61
CA LYS A 34 -1.19 4.26 -4.82
C LYS A 34 -1.95 5.58 -4.70
N GLU A 35 -3.20 5.63 -5.12
CA GLU A 35 -4.06 6.81 -4.96
C GLU A 35 -4.27 7.18 -3.49
N ARG A 36 -4.33 6.21 -2.57
CA ARG A 36 -4.47 6.46 -1.12
C ARG A 36 -3.40 7.40 -0.57
N PHE A 37 -2.20 7.39 -1.16
CA PHE A 37 -1.12 8.31 -0.76
C PHE A 37 -1.37 9.77 -1.18
N ARG A 38 -2.18 10.00 -2.18
CA ARG A 38 -2.62 11.34 -2.59
C ARG A 38 -3.80 11.79 -1.73
N GLU A 39 -4.77 10.93 -1.56
CA GLU A 39 -6.02 11.22 -0.83
C GLU A 39 -5.83 11.20 0.68
N LYS A 40 -4.85 10.43 1.19
CA LYS A 40 -4.52 10.30 2.62
C LYS A 40 -5.66 9.73 3.45
N GLU A 41 -6.36 8.78 2.86
CA GLU A 41 -7.44 8.04 3.46
C GLU A 41 -7.44 6.61 2.95
N PHE A 42 -8.23 5.75 3.58
CA PHE A 42 -8.50 4.40 3.12
C PHE A 42 -9.96 4.06 3.41
N ASP A 43 -10.72 3.71 2.38
CA ASP A 43 -12.13 3.33 2.46
C ASP A 43 -12.96 4.34 3.27
N GLY A 44 -12.80 5.64 2.94
CA GLY A 44 -13.48 6.76 3.61
C GLY A 44 -12.92 7.14 4.99
N SER A 45 -11.88 6.45 5.48
CA SER A 45 -11.26 6.74 6.78
C SER A 45 -9.97 7.55 6.59
N PRO A 46 -9.94 8.84 6.97
CA PRO A 46 -8.77 9.69 6.79
C PRO A 46 -7.61 9.27 7.68
N TRP A 47 -6.38 9.39 7.17
CA TRP A 47 -5.17 9.10 7.94
C TRP A 47 -4.92 10.16 9.01
N GLN A 48 -4.48 9.71 10.17
CA GLN A 48 -4.02 10.63 11.21
C GLN A 48 -2.88 11.52 10.68
N PRO A 49 -2.95 12.85 10.88
CA PRO A 49 -1.90 13.76 10.45
C PRO A 49 -0.56 13.47 11.14
N ALA A 50 0.52 13.97 10.58
CA ALA A 50 1.82 13.89 11.22
C ALA A 50 1.86 14.77 12.48
N LYS A 51 2.44 14.25 13.58
CA LYS A 51 2.65 15.02 14.84
C LYS A 51 3.50 16.29 14.59
N VAL A 52 4.42 16.22 13.62
CA VAL A 52 5.26 17.34 13.20
C VAL A 52 5.12 17.50 11.67
N PRO A 53 4.73 18.70 11.19
CA PRO A 53 4.63 18.94 9.76
C PRO A 53 5.98 18.74 9.06
N LYS A 54 5.96 18.07 7.91
CA LYS A 54 7.15 17.90 7.08
C LYS A 54 7.45 19.17 6.29
N ARG A 55 8.73 19.51 6.15
CA ARG A 55 9.18 20.63 5.30
C ARG A 55 9.10 20.28 3.81
N ARG A 56 9.21 19.01 3.45
CA ARG A 56 9.15 18.49 2.06
C ARG A 56 8.39 17.19 2.04
N GLY A 57 7.85 16.86 0.86
CA GLY A 57 7.03 15.67 0.68
C GLY A 57 5.64 15.79 1.28
N SER A 58 4.98 14.67 1.41
CA SER A 58 3.66 14.59 2.05
C SER A 58 3.62 13.42 3.04
N LEU A 59 2.48 13.21 3.67
CA LEU A 59 2.29 12.11 4.61
C LEU A 59 2.56 10.76 3.91
N LEU A 60 3.46 9.95 4.46
CA LEU A 60 4.01 8.70 3.91
C LEU A 60 4.75 8.83 2.56
N VAL A 61 4.87 10.03 2.00
CA VAL A 61 5.64 10.29 0.78
C VAL A 61 6.80 11.23 1.10
N ASP A 62 8.00 10.71 1.11
CA ASP A 62 9.25 11.47 1.26
C ASP A 62 10.08 11.34 -0.01
N SER A 63 10.72 10.20 -0.22
CA SER A 63 11.41 9.82 -1.46
C SER A 63 10.52 9.11 -2.47
N GLY A 64 9.28 8.76 -2.10
CA GLY A 64 8.39 7.93 -2.89
C GLY A 64 8.69 6.42 -2.81
N SER A 65 9.69 6.00 -2.03
CA SER A 65 10.10 4.59 -1.97
C SER A 65 8.97 3.65 -1.56
N LEU A 66 8.16 4.00 -0.55
CA LEU A 66 7.02 3.21 -0.13
C LEU A 66 5.95 3.14 -1.22
N LEU A 67 5.56 4.28 -1.78
CA LEU A 67 4.60 4.38 -2.88
C LEU A 67 5.00 3.51 -4.08
N ASN A 68 6.29 3.61 -4.49
CA ASN A 68 6.81 2.88 -5.64
C ASN A 68 7.05 1.38 -5.35
N SER A 69 7.05 0.97 -4.08
CA SER A 69 7.17 -0.44 -3.71
C SER A 69 5.86 -1.22 -3.88
N ILE A 70 4.72 -0.52 -4.05
CA ILE A 70 3.42 -1.15 -4.28
C ILE A 70 3.38 -1.65 -5.73
N ARG A 71 3.26 -2.97 -5.87
CA ARG A 71 3.27 -3.62 -7.18
C ARG A 71 2.64 -5.01 -7.12
N PRO A 72 2.11 -5.52 -8.24
CA PRO A 72 1.79 -6.93 -8.34
C PRO A 72 3.09 -7.76 -8.29
N VAL A 73 3.09 -8.81 -7.49
CA VAL A 73 4.21 -9.75 -7.36
C VAL A 73 3.95 -11.00 -8.18
N HIS A 74 2.70 -11.45 -8.13
CA HIS A 74 2.24 -12.58 -8.93
C HIS A 74 0.88 -12.27 -9.51
N VAL A 75 0.70 -12.65 -10.77
CA VAL A 75 -0.57 -12.59 -11.48
C VAL A 75 -0.77 -13.95 -12.11
N TRP A 76 -1.76 -14.67 -11.64
CA TRP A 76 -2.21 -15.94 -12.21
C TRP A 76 -3.56 -15.75 -12.87
N ARG A 77 -4.00 -16.75 -13.54
CA ARG A 77 -5.32 -16.78 -14.15
C ARG A 77 -6.47 -16.56 -13.14
N ASP A 78 -6.32 -17.12 -11.97
CA ASP A 78 -7.35 -17.15 -10.90
C ASP A 78 -6.94 -16.37 -9.65
N GLY A 79 -5.91 -15.54 -9.72
CA GLY A 79 -5.48 -14.78 -8.57
C GLY A 79 -4.38 -13.76 -8.82
N VAL A 80 -4.34 -12.77 -7.94
CA VAL A 80 -3.33 -11.70 -7.97
C VAL A 80 -2.79 -11.48 -6.56
N ILE A 81 -1.47 -11.41 -6.42
CA ILE A 81 -0.82 -10.95 -5.20
C ILE A 81 -0.21 -9.59 -5.43
N ILE A 82 -0.67 -8.60 -4.67
CA ILE A 82 -0.07 -7.26 -4.62
C ILE A 82 0.68 -7.11 -3.32
N SER A 83 1.88 -6.59 -3.39
CA SER A 83 2.75 -6.38 -2.23
C SER A 83 3.19 -4.93 -2.13
N ALA A 84 3.44 -4.48 -0.90
CA ALA A 84 4.12 -3.24 -0.58
C ALA A 84 5.34 -3.52 0.28
N GLY A 85 6.42 -2.81 0.01
CA GLY A 85 7.69 -3.00 0.68
C GLY A 85 8.68 -3.86 -0.11
N ASN A 86 9.91 -3.81 0.32
CA ASN A 86 11.04 -4.61 -0.14
C ASN A 86 12.16 -4.53 0.91
N LEU A 87 13.34 -5.09 0.63
CA LEU A 87 14.50 -5.05 1.54
C LEU A 87 14.91 -3.63 2.00
N LYS A 88 14.57 -2.59 1.25
CA LYS A 88 14.82 -1.18 1.60
C LYS A 88 13.61 -0.50 2.24
N VAL A 89 12.44 -1.11 2.17
CA VAL A 89 11.15 -0.58 2.64
C VAL A 89 10.48 -1.64 3.51
N ASP A 90 11.15 -2.01 4.59
CA ASP A 90 10.69 -2.99 5.59
C ASP A 90 9.60 -2.43 6.52
N TYR A 91 9.44 -1.12 6.55
CA TYR A 91 8.50 -0.38 7.39
C TYR A 91 7.06 -0.31 6.81
N ALA A 92 6.80 -0.85 5.62
CA ALA A 92 5.50 -0.79 4.96
C ALA A 92 4.37 -1.34 5.86
N LYS A 93 4.56 -2.51 6.45
CA LYS A 93 3.61 -3.14 7.37
C LYS A 93 3.32 -2.27 8.58
N ALA A 94 4.37 -1.69 9.20
CA ALA A 94 4.21 -0.83 10.37
C ALA A 94 3.38 0.43 10.08
N HIS A 95 3.46 0.98 8.87
CA HIS A 95 2.58 2.09 8.48
C HIS A 95 1.17 1.64 8.18
N ASN A 96 1.00 0.50 7.51
CA ASN A 96 -0.33 -0.01 7.15
C ASN A 96 -1.16 -0.42 8.37
N GLU A 97 -0.54 -1.09 9.34
CA GLU A 97 -1.22 -1.66 10.51
C GLU A 97 -1.08 -0.81 11.78
N GLY A 98 -0.14 0.14 11.77
CA GLY A 98 0.32 0.81 12.98
C GLY A 98 1.37 -0.03 13.72
N PHE A 99 2.14 0.62 14.59
CA PHE A 99 3.13 -0.07 15.43
C PHE A 99 3.34 0.66 16.75
N VAL A 100 3.20 -0.06 17.84
CA VAL A 100 3.54 0.42 19.19
C VAL A 100 4.53 -0.55 19.80
N GLY A 101 5.72 -0.07 20.15
CA GLY A 101 6.75 -0.93 20.72
C GLY A 101 8.10 -0.25 20.84
N ASN A 102 9.10 -1.03 21.27
CA ASN A 102 10.47 -0.58 21.39
C ASN A 102 11.29 -1.07 20.20
N VAL A 103 12.04 -0.15 19.60
CA VAL A 103 12.96 -0.45 18.49
C VAL A 103 14.38 -0.20 18.97
N THR A 104 15.26 -1.17 18.72
CA THR A 104 16.69 -1.02 18.99
C THR A 104 17.34 -0.20 17.87
N VAL A 105 17.89 0.95 18.23
CA VAL A 105 18.70 1.75 17.31
C VAL A 105 20.15 1.30 17.44
N PRO A 106 20.78 0.74 16.40
CA PRO A 106 22.16 0.30 16.47
C PRO A 106 23.12 1.48 16.66
N ALA A 107 24.32 1.20 17.17
CA ALA A 107 25.36 2.20 17.26
C ALA A 107 25.70 2.76 15.86
N HIS A 108 25.78 4.08 15.75
CA HIS A 108 26.06 4.76 14.49
C HIS A 108 26.75 6.10 14.72
N THR A 109 27.36 6.64 13.68
CA THR A 109 27.91 7.99 13.68
C THR A 109 26.97 8.94 12.95
N ARG A 110 26.67 10.09 13.54
CA ARG A 110 25.89 11.16 12.91
C ARG A 110 26.67 12.44 12.79
N ARG A 111 26.47 13.18 11.71
CA ARG A 111 27.01 14.52 11.55
C ARG A 111 26.18 15.54 12.31
N THR A 112 26.83 16.38 13.10
CA THR A 112 26.17 17.48 13.81
C THR A 112 25.91 18.67 12.88
N LYS A 113 25.00 19.57 13.27
CA LYS A 113 24.74 20.82 12.51
C LYS A 113 25.98 21.69 12.36
N ARG A 114 26.96 21.57 13.27
CA ARG A 114 28.23 22.32 13.26
C ARG A 114 29.35 21.63 12.47
N GLY A 115 29.04 20.55 11.75
CA GLY A 115 30.00 19.85 10.87
C GLY A 115 30.85 18.76 11.56
N GLY A 116 30.78 18.59 12.88
CA GLY A 116 31.48 17.52 13.60
C GLY A 116 30.72 16.19 13.54
N ASN A 117 31.45 15.08 13.79
CA ASN A 117 30.86 13.75 13.92
C ASN A 117 30.67 13.38 15.40
N VAL A 118 29.53 12.80 15.73
CA VAL A 118 29.23 12.28 17.07
C VAL A 118 28.86 10.81 16.97
N SER A 119 29.53 9.99 17.79
CA SER A 119 29.20 8.58 17.95
C SER A 119 27.97 8.43 18.85
N VAL A 120 26.96 7.75 18.37
CA VAL A 120 25.74 7.40 19.11
C VAL A 120 25.82 5.93 19.48
N ARG A 121 25.76 5.62 20.79
CA ARG A 121 25.72 4.25 21.29
C ARG A 121 24.38 3.59 20.95
N GLN A 122 24.39 2.27 20.89
CA GLN A 122 23.15 1.50 20.79
C GLN A 122 22.20 1.86 21.93
N HIS A 123 20.96 2.10 21.60
CA HIS A 123 19.92 2.42 22.59
C HIS A 123 18.55 1.91 22.13
N SER A 124 17.64 1.75 23.07
CA SER A 124 16.25 1.45 22.80
C SER A 124 15.43 2.74 22.67
N ARG A 125 14.52 2.76 21.71
CA ARG A 125 13.60 3.88 21.50
C ARG A 125 12.16 3.34 21.45
N SER A 126 11.29 3.93 22.25
CA SER A 126 9.85 3.71 22.11
C SER A 126 9.32 4.40 20.85
N VAL A 127 8.56 3.66 20.09
CA VAL A 127 7.92 4.13 18.85
C VAL A 127 6.41 3.89 18.96
N ASP A 128 5.65 4.93 18.74
CA ASP A 128 4.20 4.92 18.61
C ASP A 128 3.87 5.46 17.20
N MET A 129 3.55 4.55 16.30
CA MET A 129 3.26 4.84 14.88
C MET A 129 1.77 4.60 14.65
N PRO A 130 0.99 5.63 14.36
CA PRO A 130 -0.43 5.45 14.09
C PRO A 130 -0.64 4.66 12.81
N ARG A 131 -1.70 3.85 12.80
CA ARG A 131 -2.15 3.16 11.60
C ARG A 131 -2.52 4.17 10.52
N ARG A 132 -1.95 3.96 9.34
CA ARG A 132 -2.27 4.67 8.10
C ARG A 132 -2.41 3.64 7.01
N GLN A 133 -3.54 2.98 7.02
CA GLN A 133 -3.82 1.91 6.07
C GLN A 133 -3.82 2.45 4.65
N PHE A 134 -3.13 1.78 3.75
CA PHE A 134 -3.08 2.08 2.33
C PHE A 134 -3.30 0.83 1.48
N MET A 135 -3.32 -0.36 2.09
CA MET A 135 -3.62 -1.63 1.44
C MET A 135 -4.52 -2.47 2.34
N GLY A 136 -5.37 -3.25 1.71
CA GLY A 136 -6.31 -4.16 2.36
C GLY A 136 -7.61 -4.26 1.60
N GLU A 137 -8.58 -4.94 2.18
CA GLU A 137 -9.93 -5.01 1.65
C GLU A 137 -10.63 -3.65 1.74
N SER A 138 -11.30 -3.26 0.66
CA SER A 138 -12.03 -2.01 0.54
C SER A 138 -13.24 -2.22 -0.36
N ARG A 139 -14.39 -1.72 0.07
CA ARG A 139 -15.62 -1.78 -0.75
C ARG A 139 -15.47 -0.96 -2.03
N GLU A 140 -14.86 0.20 -1.93
CA GLU A 140 -14.59 1.05 -3.08
C GLU A 140 -13.72 0.32 -4.12
N LEU A 141 -12.68 -0.40 -3.67
CA LEU A 141 -11.85 -1.19 -4.57
C LEU A 141 -12.66 -2.32 -5.23
N ALA A 142 -13.49 -3.05 -4.46
CA ALA A 142 -14.32 -4.12 -5.00
C ALA A 142 -15.30 -3.62 -6.06
N ASP A 143 -15.93 -2.47 -5.83
CA ASP A 143 -16.83 -1.83 -6.82
C ASP A 143 -16.06 -1.42 -8.08
N ARG A 144 -14.90 -0.78 -7.94
CA ARG A 144 -14.04 -0.41 -9.09
C ARG A 144 -13.59 -1.62 -9.92
N LEU A 145 -13.23 -2.71 -9.25
CA LEU A 145 -12.84 -3.96 -9.91
C LEU A 145 -13.99 -4.57 -10.70
N HIS A 146 -15.16 -4.67 -10.07
CA HIS A 146 -16.37 -5.16 -10.74
C HIS A 146 -16.69 -4.32 -11.99
N ASP A 147 -16.74 -3.00 -11.86
CA ASP A 147 -17.11 -2.10 -12.94
C ASP A 147 -16.11 -2.19 -14.12
N ARG A 148 -14.80 -2.27 -13.84
CA ARG A 148 -13.78 -2.40 -14.90
C ARG A 148 -13.85 -3.74 -15.61
N ILE A 149 -14.08 -4.83 -14.88
CA ILE A 149 -14.20 -6.18 -15.47
C ILE A 149 -15.50 -6.28 -16.26
N GLN A 150 -16.60 -5.78 -15.72
CA GLN A 150 -17.88 -5.76 -16.44
C GLN A 150 -17.80 -4.92 -17.71
N GLY A 151 -17.16 -3.75 -17.63
CA GLY A 151 -16.92 -2.90 -18.82
C GLY A 151 -16.08 -3.59 -19.89
N TYR A 152 -15.05 -4.35 -19.48
CA TYR A 152 -14.27 -5.18 -20.41
C TYR A 152 -15.15 -6.24 -21.08
N ILE A 153 -15.95 -6.98 -20.33
CA ILE A 153 -16.86 -8.01 -20.85
C ILE A 153 -17.84 -7.40 -21.85
N ASP A 154 -18.40 -6.24 -21.53
CA ASP A 154 -19.42 -5.59 -22.34
C ASP A 154 -18.89 -5.01 -23.65
N ASN A 155 -17.62 -4.59 -23.69
CA ASN A 155 -17.03 -3.92 -24.85
C ASN A 155 -16.15 -4.82 -25.72
N ASP A 156 -15.38 -5.71 -25.09
CA ASP A 156 -14.32 -6.47 -25.78
C ASP A 156 -14.72 -7.92 -26.10
N LEU A 157 -15.82 -8.42 -25.51
CA LEU A 157 -16.30 -9.79 -25.74
C LEU A 157 -17.61 -9.88 -26.53
N LYS A 158 -18.14 -8.78 -27.03
CA LYS A 158 -19.26 -8.74 -27.98
C LYS A 158 -18.69 -8.84 -29.38
#